data_4943f4a9cd757e27c089a22f85c35058
#
_entry.id   4943f4a9cd757e27c089a22f85c35058
#
_cell.length_a   1.000
_cell.length_b   1.000
_cell.length_c   1.000
_cell.angle_alpha   90.00
_cell.angle_beta   90.00
_cell.angle_gamma   90.00
#
_symmetry.space_group_name_H-M   'P 1'
#
loop_
_entity.id
_entity.type
_entity.pdbx_description
1 polymer ?
#
loop_
_entity_poly.entity_id
_entity_poly.type
_entity_poly.pdbx_seq_one_letter_code
_entity_poly.pdbx_strand_id
1 'polypeptide(L)'
;MCIRDRSKEREKSFDFDITTRRYVMSLTPGLELRSRFGSNTANKKGSANISGVSNTAVDSLIEKIEKAQTRKELNTAVKALDRVLRSMHIWVPQWHNSNHNLAYLDVFGRPENLPPFSIGETDFWWYDMEKEAYLKSVGAL
;
A
#
# COMPACT_ATOMS: atom_id res chain seq x y z
N MET A 1 -21.98 -19.71 3.27
CA MET A 1 -21.24 -18.46 3.53
C MET A 1 -20.10 -18.79 4.45
N CYS A 2 -18.85 -18.52 4.05
CA CYS A 2 -17.69 -18.90 4.82
C CYS A 2 -17.41 -17.84 5.93
N ILE A 3 -16.69 -18.20 6.98
CA ILE A 3 -16.33 -17.31 8.10
C ILE A 3 -15.63 -16.04 7.57
N ARG A 4 -14.78 -16.21 6.56
CA ARG A 4 -14.05 -15.11 5.93
C ARG A 4 -14.99 -14.10 5.25
N ASP A 5 -16.05 -14.56 4.60
CA ASP A 5 -17.02 -13.68 3.93
C ASP A 5 -17.82 -12.87 4.93
N ARG A 6 -18.23 -13.50 6.04
CA ARG A 6 -18.92 -12.83 7.14
C ARG A 6 -18.03 -11.75 7.78
N SER A 7 -16.76 -12.05 8.03
CA SER A 7 -15.79 -11.08 8.56
C SER A 7 -15.66 -9.86 7.63
N LYS A 8 -15.52 -10.09 6.32
CA LYS A 8 -15.44 -9.01 5.33
C LYS A 8 -16.70 -8.14 5.27
N GLU A 9 -17.90 -8.76 5.37
CA GLU A 9 -19.15 -7.98 5.37
C GLU A 9 -19.29 -7.13 6.65
N ARG A 10 -18.87 -7.63 7.80
CA ARG A 10 -18.80 -6.86 9.04
C ARG A 10 -17.81 -5.70 8.93
N GLU A 11 -16.62 -5.93 8.39
CA GLU A 11 -15.65 -4.85 8.14
C GLU A 11 -16.23 -3.77 7.21
N LYS A 12 -16.90 -4.15 6.12
CA LYS A 12 -17.51 -3.19 5.19
C LYS A 12 -18.60 -2.33 5.83
N SER A 13 -19.29 -2.86 6.83
CA SER A 13 -20.35 -2.15 7.54
C SER A 13 -19.89 -1.50 8.85
N PHE A 14 -18.58 -1.53 9.14
CA PHE A 14 -17.99 -1.03 10.39
C PHE A 14 -18.53 -1.73 11.65
N ASP A 15 -19.02 -2.97 11.52
CA ASP A 15 -19.54 -3.81 12.60
C ASP A 15 -18.40 -4.60 13.25
N PHE A 16 -17.51 -3.91 13.94
CA PHE A 16 -16.38 -4.49 14.68
C PHE A 16 -15.84 -3.49 15.72
N ASP A 17 -15.29 -4.00 16.81
CA ASP A 17 -14.56 -3.20 17.79
C ASP A 17 -13.08 -3.11 17.42
N ILE A 18 -12.48 -4.24 17.01
CA ILE A 18 -11.07 -4.32 16.58
C ILE A 18 -11.01 -5.21 15.35
N THR A 19 -10.21 -4.80 14.36
CA THR A 19 -9.88 -5.62 13.20
C THR A 19 -8.39 -5.51 12.87
N THR A 20 -7.87 -6.50 12.14
CA THR A 20 -6.47 -6.50 11.69
C THR A 20 -6.40 -6.11 10.22
N ARG A 21 -5.57 -5.12 9.91
CA ARG A 21 -5.34 -4.67 8.53
C ARG A 21 -3.86 -4.68 8.15
N ARG A 22 -3.62 -4.97 6.89
CA ARG A 22 -2.33 -4.77 6.26
C ARG A 22 -2.42 -3.55 5.34
N TYR A 23 -1.54 -2.59 5.57
CA TYR A 23 -1.38 -1.45 4.69
C TYR A 23 -0.13 -1.66 3.83
N VAL A 24 -0.32 -1.70 2.53
CA VAL A 24 0.76 -1.64 1.54
C VAL A 24 0.69 -0.25 0.92
N MET A 25 1.78 0.48 0.96
CA MET A 25 1.88 1.82 0.40
C MET A 25 3.11 1.93 -0.47
N SER A 26 3.05 2.80 -1.48
CA SER A 26 4.23 3.14 -2.27
C SER A 26 5.22 3.97 -1.46
N LEU A 27 6.48 3.99 -1.89
CA LEU A 27 7.49 4.87 -1.30
C LEU A 27 7.28 6.35 -1.67
N THR A 28 6.28 6.62 -2.52
CA THR A 28 5.81 7.96 -2.86
C THR A 28 4.31 8.02 -2.58
N PRO A 29 3.90 8.29 -1.32
CA PRO A 29 2.49 8.39 -0.96
C PRO A 29 1.77 9.50 -1.74
N GLY A 30 0.51 9.27 -2.09
CA GLY A 30 -0.29 10.17 -2.90
C GLY A 30 -1.79 9.98 -2.73
N LEU A 31 -2.50 9.78 -3.84
CA LEU A 31 -3.97 9.73 -3.90
C LEU A 31 -4.60 8.62 -3.03
N GLU A 32 -3.88 7.54 -2.75
CA GLU A 32 -4.36 6.45 -1.89
C GLU A 32 -4.61 6.91 -0.44
N LEU A 33 -3.93 7.97 0.01
CA LEU A 33 -4.13 8.54 1.34
C LEU A 33 -5.55 9.08 1.52
N ARG A 34 -6.11 9.70 0.47
CA ARG A 34 -7.47 10.23 0.48
C ARG A 34 -8.51 9.13 0.64
N SER A 35 -8.33 7.98 -0.01
CA SER A 35 -9.24 6.85 0.13
C SER A 35 -9.15 6.17 1.50
N ARG A 36 -7.98 6.21 2.15
CA ARG A 36 -7.72 5.55 3.42
C ARG A 36 -7.97 6.39 4.66
N PHE A 37 -7.82 7.72 4.55
CA PHE A 37 -7.86 8.62 5.72
C PHE A 37 -8.69 9.89 5.48
N GLY A 38 -9.20 10.11 4.27
CA GLY A 38 -9.99 11.30 3.96
C GLY A 38 -11.37 11.26 4.59
N SER A 39 -11.82 12.39 5.14
CA SER A 39 -13.12 12.52 5.80
C SER A 39 -14.31 12.14 4.92
N ASN A 40 -14.18 12.35 3.60
CA ASN A 40 -15.24 12.01 2.64
C ASN A 40 -15.47 10.49 2.47
N THR A 41 -14.60 9.65 3.02
CA THR A 41 -14.71 8.19 2.97
C THR A 41 -15.02 7.57 4.34
N ALA A 42 -15.00 8.33 5.42
CA ALA A 42 -15.10 7.86 6.80
C ALA A 42 -16.34 7.00 7.10
N ASN A 43 -17.50 7.36 6.53
CA ASN A 43 -18.77 6.68 6.81
C ASN A 43 -19.34 5.94 5.58
N LYS A 44 -18.51 5.67 4.58
CA LYS A 44 -18.95 4.96 3.38
C LYS A 44 -18.76 3.47 3.53
N LYS A 45 -19.84 2.70 3.45
CA LYS A 45 -19.79 1.23 3.46
C LYS A 45 -18.80 0.70 2.43
N GLY A 46 -17.88 -0.15 2.87
CA GLY A 46 -16.87 -0.76 2.02
C GLY A 46 -15.70 0.15 1.63
N SER A 47 -15.59 1.33 2.24
CA SER A 47 -14.45 2.22 2.01
C SER A 47 -13.15 1.64 2.56
N ALA A 48 -12.01 2.15 2.06
CA ALA A 48 -10.70 1.80 2.59
C ALA A 48 -10.38 2.51 3.92
N ASN A 49 -11.16 3.51 4.32
CA ASN A 49 -11.02 4.22 5.59
C ASN A 49 -11.70 3.45 6.73
N ILE A 50 -11.14 2.31 7.06
CA ILE A 50 -11.70 1.38 8.05
C ILE A 50 -11.70 1.98 9.46
N SER A 51 -10.74 2.84 9.77
CA SER A 51 -10.66 3.51 11.07
C SER A 51 -11.67 4.66 11.21
N GLY A 52 -12.44 4.98 10.17
CA GLY A 52 -13.42 6.05 10.19
C GLY A 52 -12.81 7.44 10.42
N VAL A 53 -11.59 7.67 9.97
CA VAL A 53 -10.91 8.97 10.14
C VAL A 53 -11.73 10.06 9.46
N SER A 54 -12.13 11.03 10.26
CA SER A 54 -12.83 12.25 9.81
C SER A 54 -12.23 13.45 10.55
N ASN A 55 -11.25 14.11 9.92
CA ASN A 55 -10.47 15.17 10.56
C ASN A 55 -9.97 16.17 9.52
N THR A 56 -10.32 17.44 9.67
CA THR A 56 -9.96 18.51 8.74
C THR A 56 -8.45 18.74 8.63
N ALA A 57 -7.69 18.51 9.71
CA ALA A 57 -6.21 18.61 9.65
C ALA A 57 -5.61 17.48 8.81
N VAL A 58 -6.18 16.27 8.89
CA VAL A 58 -5.80 15.13 8.03
C VAL A 58 -6.09 15.46 6.56
N ASP A 59 -7.28 15.95 6.25
CA ASP A 59 -7.66 16.32 4.89
C ASP A 59 -6.73 17.40 4.31
N SER A 60 -6.40 18.43 5.10
CA SER A 60 -5.49 19.49 4.69
C SER A 60 -4.06 18.99 4.45
N LEU A 61 -3.59 18.03 5.25
CA LEU A 61 -2.27 17.43 5.07
C LEU A 61 -2.24 16.53 3.83
N ILE A 62 -3.29 15.76 3.57
CA ILE A 62 -3.41 14.96 2.34
C ILE A 62 -3.37 15.88 1.11
N GLU A 63 -4.10 16.99 1.12
CA GLU A 63 -4.08 17.95 0.03
C GLU A 63 -2.67 18.54 -0.21
N LYS A 64 -1.93 18.85 0.86
CA LYS A 64 -0.54 19.29 0.76
C LYS A 64 0.39 18.21 0.19
N ILE A 65 0.18 16.95 0.53
CA ILE A 65 0.93 15.82 -0.01
C ILE A 65 0.69 15.68 -1.51
N GLU A 66 -0.57 15.77 -1.94
CA GLU A 66 -0.95 15.68 -3.36
C GLU A 66 -0.40 16.82 -4.21
N LYS A 67 -0.24 18.02 -3.63
CA LYS A 67 0.28 19.23 -4.29
C LYS A 67 1.79 19.40 -4.18
N ALA A 68 2.49 18.53 -3.43
CA ALA A 68 3.93 18.65 -3.22
C ALA A 68 4.73 18.60 -4.53
N GLN A 69 5.56 19.58 -4.77
CA GLN A 69 6.38 19.69 -5.97
C GLN A 69 7.79 19.13 -5.78
N THR A 70 8.21 18.98 -4.53
CA THR A 70 9.55 18.51 -4.18
C THR A 70 9.50 17.36 -3.20
N ARG A 71 10.52 16.48 -3.24
CA ARG A 71 10.63 15.37 -2.28
C ARG A 71 10.71 15.86 -0.84
N LYS A 72 11.31 17.03 -0.61
CA LYS A 72 11.41 17.63 0.72
C LYS A 72 10.03 18.05 1.25
N GLU A 73 9.22 18.70 0.43
CA GLU A 73 7.84 19.06 0.79
C GLU A 73 7.00 17.84 1.06
N LEU A 74 7.03 16.85 0.16
CA LEU A 74 6.35 15.57 0.32
C LEU A 74 6.70 14.92 1.66
N ASN A 75 7.98 14.74 1.95
CA ASN A 75 8.44 14.11 3.18
C ASN A 75 8.01 14.88 4.43
N THR A 76 8.02 16.21 4.37
CA THR A 76 7.59 17.05 5.50
C THR A 76 6.10 16.88 5.77
N ALA A 77 5.28 16.92 4.74
CA ALA A 77 3.83 16.76 4.86
C ALA A 77 3.44 15.33 5.30
N VAL A 78 4.09 14.30 4.76
CA VAL A 78 3.86 12.90 5.16
C VAL A 78 4.24 12.66 6.62
N LYS A 79 5.39 13.20 7.09
CA LYS A 79 5.77 13.11 8.51
C LYS A 79 4.78 13.81 9.43
N ALA A 80 4.21 14.94 8.99
CA ALA A 80 3.18 15.63 9.76
C ALA A 80 1.90 14.81 9.83
N LEU A 81 1.47 14.23 8.69
CA LEU A 81 0.31 13.34 8.63
C LEU A 81 0.49 12.12 9.54
N ASP A 82 1.65 11.44 9.49
CA ASP A 82 1.94 10.28 10.34
C ASP A 82 1.81 10.63 11.83
N ARG A 83 2.33 11.80 12.25
CA ARG A 83 2.20 12.25 13.65
C ARG A 83 0.76 12.49 14.06
N VAL A 84 -0.04 13.13 13.21
CA VAL A 84 -1.46 13.36 13.48
C VAL A 84 -2.21 12.04 13.59
N LEU A 85 -2.04 11.12 12.64
CA LEU A 85 -2.69 9.81 12.66
C LEU A 85 -2.31 9.00 13.89
N ARG A 86 -1.04 9.01 14.30
CA ARG A 86 -0.57 8.33 15.52
C ARG A 86 -1.19 8.94 16.78
N SER A 87 -1.32 10.25 16.85
CA SER A 87 -1.94 10.92 18.00
C SER A 87 -3.42 10.62 18.17
N MET A 88 -4.08 10.14 17.12
CA MET A 88 -5.50 9.73 17.17
C MET A 88 -5.70 8.34 17.78
N HIS A 89 -4.65 7.57 18.02
CA HIS A 89 -4.68 6.21 18.59
C HIS A 89 -5.65 5.24 17.89
N ILE A 90 -5.81 5.40 16.58
CA ILE A 90 -6.73 4.61 15.75
C ILE A 90 -6.20 3.23 15.37
N TRP A 91 -4.92 2.96 15.61
CA TRP A 91 -4.30 1.68 15.38
C TRP A 91 -3.17 1.37 16.36
N VAL A 92 -2.89 0.09 16.50
CA VAL A 92 -1.72 -0.44 17.18
C VAL A 92 -0.78 -1.00 16.11
N PRO A 93 0.36 -0.33 15.80
CA PRO A 93 1.35 -0.86 14.87
C PRO A 93 1.89 -2.19 15.39
N GLN A 94 1.95 -3.20 14.52
CA GLN A 94 2.49 -4.49 14.90
C GLN A 94 3.87 -4.70 14.26
N TRP A 95 3.94 -5.49 13.24
CA TRP A 95 5.18 -5.82 12.55
C TRP A 95 5.04 -5.58 11.04
N HIS A 96 6.17 -5.47 10.37
CA HIS A 96 6.22 -5.44 8.92
C HIS A 96 7.27 -6.42 8.42
N ASN A 97 7.09 -6.90 7.21
CA ASN A 97 8.13 -7.61 6.49
C ASN A 97 8.87 -6.61 5.59
N SER A 98 10.19 -6.51 5.77
CA SER A 98 11.04 -5.64 4.95
C SER A 98 11.39 -6.24 3.59
N ASN A 99 11.12 -7.53 3.40
CA ASN A 99 11.45 -8.24 2.17
C ASN A 99 10.18 -8.58 1.38
N HIS A 100 10.24 -8.42 0.06
CA HIS A 100 9.27 -8.96 -0.87
C HIS A 100 9.67 -10.39 -1.23
N ASN A 101 8.85 -11.37 -0.84
CA ASN A 101 9.06 -12.77 -1.20
C ASN A 101 8.31 -13.04 -2.52
N LEU A 102 9.07 -13.31 -3.57
CA LEU A 102 8.54 -13.60 -4.89
C LEU A 102 8.84 -15.05 -5.27
N ALA A 103 7.84 -15.74 -5.82
CA ALA A 103 8.02 -17.01 -6.50
C ALA A 103 7.68 -16.81 -7.98
N TYR A 104 8.65 -17.08 -8.86
CA TYR A 104 8.48 -16.90 -10.29
C TYR A 104 9.30 -17.91 -11.07
N LEU A 105 8.91 -18.15 -12.31
CA LEU A 105 9.75 -18.89 -13.27
C LEU A 105 10.87 -17.95 -13.73
N ASP A 106 12.12 -18.43 -13.74
CA ASP A 106 13.27 -17.58 -14.09
C ASP A 106 13.39 -17.37 -15.62
N VAL A 107 12.28 -16.93 -16.20
CA VAL A 107 12.16 -16.49 -17.61
C VAL A 107 12.19 -14.96 -17.74
N PHE A 108 12.47 -14.27 -16.63
CA PHE A 108 12.47 -12.81 -16.62
C PHE A 108 13.88 -12.23 -16.47
N GLY A 109 14.18 -11.26 -17.30
CA GLY A 109 15.30 -10.36 -17.11
C GLY A 109 14.91 -9.21 -16.17
N ARG A 110 15.88 -8.65 -15.45
CA ARG A 110 15.69 -7.53 -14.53
C ARG A 110 16.94 -6.65 -14.50
N PRO A 111 16.81 -5.34 -14.24
CA PRO A 111 17.97 -4.47 -14.08
C PRO A 111 18.76 -4.84 -12.82
N GLU A 112 20.06 -4.65 -12.84
CA GLU A 112 20.93 -4.83 -11.66
C GLU A 112 20.56 -3.83 -10.55
N ASN A 113 20.26 -2.60 -10.93
CA ASN A 113 19.90 -1.53 -10.01
C ASN A 113 18.47 -1.05 -10.29
N LEU A 114 17.60 -1.16 -9.31
CA LEU A 114 16.26 -0.61 -9.38
C LEU A 114 16.27 0.90 -9.14
N PRO A 115 15.38 1.66 -9.79
CA PRO A 115 15.21 3.06 -9.49
C PRO A 115 14.86 3.27 -8.01
N PRO A 116 15.38 4.33 -7.36
CA PRO A 116 14.99 4.66 -5.99
C PRO A 116 13.48 4.89 -5.91
N PHE A 117 12.86 4.41 -4.83
CA PHE A 117 11.42 4.52 -4.57
C PHE A 117 10.52 3.62 -5.44
N SER A 118 11.08 2.64 -6.15
CA SER A 118 10.31 1.59 -6.82
C SER A 118 10.42 0.26 -6.06
N ILE A 119 9.35 -0.53 -6.12
CA ILE A 119 9.33 -1.94 -5.68
C ILE A 119 9.57 -2.92 -6.84
N GLY A 120 9.42 -2.48 -8.06
CA GLY A 120 10.09 -2.94 -9.28
C GLY A 120 9.64 -4.20 -9.97
N GLU A 121 8.91 -5.11 -9.34
CA GLU A 121 8.70 -6.44 -9.93
C GLU A 121 7.84 -6.39 -11.19
N THR A 122 6.84 -5.52 -11.25
CA THR A 122 5.92 -5.43 -12.40
C THR A 122 6.31 -4.34 -13.40
N ASP A 123 7.14 -3.38 -12.98
CA ASP A 123 7.41 -2.18 -13.77
C ASP A 123 8.70 -2.28 -14.58
N PHE A 124 9.65 -3.12 -14.16
CA PHE A 124 11.01 -3.16 -14.71
C PHE A 124 11.47 -4.54 -15.14
N TRP A 125 10.67 -5.57 -14.98
CA TRP A 125 11.00 -6.89 -15.46
C TRP A 125 10.53 -7.06 -16.91
N TRP A 126 11.34 -7.76 -17.72
CA TRP A 126 10.98 -8.11 -19.08
C TRP A 126 11.10 -9.62 -19.30
N TYR A 127 10.37 -10.11 -20.27
CA TYR A 127 10.46 -11.49 -20.67
C TYR A 127 11.79 -11.72 -21.43
N ASP A 128 12.55 -12.73 -21.03
CA ASP A 128 13.87 -13.06 -21.55
C ASP A 128 13.80 -14.41 -22.30
N MET A 129 13.83 -14.33 -23.63
CA MET A 129 13.72 -15.51 -24.49
C MET A 129 14.94 -16.45 -24.37
N GLU A 130 16.13 -15.95 -24.04
CA GLU A 130 17.32 -16.77 -23.86
C GLU A 130 17.20 -17.61 -22.60
N LYS A 131 16.73 -17.03 -21.51
CA LYS A 131 16.43 -17.76 -20.29
C LYS A 131 15.35 -18.81 -20.48
N GLU A 132 14.29 -18.50 -21.24
CA GLU A 132 13.27 -19.49 -21.58
C GLU A 132 13.84 -20.66 -22.37
N ALA A 133 14.62 -20.37 -23.40
CA ALA A 133 15.26 -21.40 -24.22
C ALA A 133 16.19 -22.30 -23.38
N TYR A 134 16.94 -21.72 -22.46
CA TYR A 134 17.77 -22.47 -21.53
C TYR A 134 16.92 -23.40 -20.64
N LEU A 135 15.87 -22.88 -20.00
CA LEU A 135 15.00 -23.69 -19.14
C LEU A 135 14.32 -24.84 -19.89
N LYS A 136 13.89 -24.63 -21.14
CA LYS A 136 13.38 -25.70 -22.02
C LYS A 136 14.45 -26.74 -22.31
N SER A 137 15.68 -26.33 -22.55
CA SER A 137 16.78 -27.24 -22.86
C SER A 137 17.15 -28.18 -21.71
N VAL A 138 16.92 -27.75 -20.47
CA VAL A 138 17.19 -28.53 -19.24
C VAL A 138 15.94 -29.21 -18.68
N GLY A 139 14.81 -29.12 -19.38
CA GLY A 139 13.55 -29.77 -18.97
C GLY A 139 12.89 -29.15 -17.73
N ALA A 140 13.15 -27.88 -17.47
CA ALA A 140 12.55 -27.13 -16.35
C ALA A 140 11.31 -26.32 -16.76
N LEU A 141 10.95 -26.35 -18.04
CA LEU A 141 9.71 -25.80 -18.66
C LEU A 141 9.10 -26.85 -19.59
#